data_57d1cf81133bc9a92860bef112a7c8ba
#
_entry.id   57d1cf81133bc9a92860bef112a7c8ba
#
_cell.length_a   1.000
_cell.length_b   1.000
_cell.length_c   1.000
_cell.angle_alpha   90.00
_cell.angle_beta   90.00
_cell.angle_gamma   90.00
#
_symmetry.space_group_name_H-M   'P 1'
#
loop_
_entity.id
_entity.type
_entity.pdbx_description
1 polymer ?
#
loop_
_entity_poly.entity_id
_entity_poly.type
_entity_poly.pdbx_seq_one_letter_code
_entity_poly.pdbx_strand_id
1 'polypeptide(L)'
;MKPFALALLAALAVSHADAQTGTVVPDPALRAELAGMYAADQEVRLRILAAGVPPRMGTAGLAPADSVFLAKMAATDAAHTVRLQQIAKTCGWPSAALAGADGADAAFFVVQHAVPAVQEEMLPLVEAVYRNGDLPGPSYALLIDRVLVNRGEPQVYGTQATRVDRWVNGEPSVGPTIRDATLDARRAEVGLPPLDVYLRMLKQVYAAPAASGQQMCRTRVPRS
;
A
#
# COMPACT_ATOMS: atom_id res chain seq x y z
N MET A 1 -67.67 -0.36 21.35
CA MET A 1 -66.72 0.65 21.87
C MET A 1 -65.42 -0.09 22.14
N LYS A 2 -64.37 0.13 21.31
CA LYS A 2 -63.05 -0.50 21.46
C LYS A 2 -62.11 0.58 21.99
N PRO A 3 -61.25 0.29 23.01
CA PRO A 3 -60.28 1.27 23.46
C PRO A 3 -59.01 1.23 22.55
N PHE A 4 -58.57 2.39 22.17
CA PHE A 4 -57.32 2.63 21.47
C PHE A 4 -56.14 2.37 22.40
N ALA A 5 -55.27 1.46 21.97
CA ALA A 5 -53.96 1.26 22.60
C ALA A 5 -52.97 2.27 22.05
N LEU A 6 -52.48 3.15 22.91
CA LEU A 6 -51.47 4.14 22.64
C LEU A 6 -50.08 3.44 22.63
N ALA A 7 -49.52 3.28 21.45
CA ALA A 7 -48.16 2.77 21.32
C ALA A 7 -47.15 3.87 21.62
N LEU A 8 -46.41 3.71 22.73
CA LEU A 8 -45.31 4.58 23.14
C LEU A 8 -44.08 4.25 22.29
N LEU A 9 -43.74 5.10 21.32
CA LEU A 9 -42.47 5.05 20.61
C LEU A 9 -41.37 5.56 21.53
N ALA A 10 -40.59 4.64 22.09
CA ALA A 10 -39.32 4.98 22.75
C ALA A 10 -38.32 5.37 21.66
N ALA A 11 -38.02 6.63 21.54
CA ALA A 11 -36.92 7.15 20.74
C ALA A 11 -35.61 6.70 21.39
N LEU A 12 -34.95 5.70 20.84
CA LEU A 12 -33.55 5.40 21.14
C LEU A 12 -32.69 6.55 20.61
N ALA A 13 -32.31 7.42 21.52
CA ALA A 13 -31.25 8.40 21.28
C ALA A 13 -29.95 7.61 21.08
N VAL A 14 -29.54 7.44 19.83
CA VAL A 14 -28.19 7.02 19.50
C VAL A 14 -27.30 8.20 19.89
N SER A 15 -26.65 8.08 21.05
CA SER A 15 -25.58 8.99 21.43
C SER A 15 -24.46 8.83 20.39
N HIS A 16 -24.36 9.81 19.51
CA HIS A 16 -23.15 9.99 18.72
C HIS A 16 -22.07 10.29 19.75
N ALA A 17 -21.14 9.34 19.93
CA ALA A 17 -19.92 9.60 20.65
C ALA A 17 -19.26 10.79 19.94
N ASP A 18 -19.16 11.93 20.64
CA ASP A 18 -18.40 13.08 20.19
C ASP A 18 -17.01 12.58 19.80
N ALA A 19 -16.72 12.61 18.52
CA ALA A 19 -15.35 12.47 18.04
C ALA A 19 -14.60 13.62 18.70
N GLN A 20 -13.80 13.28 19.70
CA GLN A 20 -12.91 14.23 20.36
C GLN A 20 -12.00 14.82 19.28
N THR A 21 -12.30 16.03 18.86
CA THR A 21 -11.42 16.87 18.04
C THR A 21 -10.25 17.34 18.91
N GLY A 22 -9.52 16.39 19.49
CA GLY A 22 -8.25 16.65 20.12
C GLY A 22 -7.27 17.06 19.03
N THR A 23 -6.61 18.18 19.24
CA THR A 23 -5.50 18.62 18.38
C THR A 23 -4.46 17.50 18.36
N VAL A 24 -4.23 16.87 17.20
CA VAL A 24 -3.19 15.84 17.05
C VAL A 24 -1.84 16.51 17.29
N VAL A 25 -1.11 16.05 18.28
CA VAL A 25 0.24 16.56 18.55
C VAL A 25 1.23 15.73 17.71
N PRO A 26 2.02 16.36 16.85
CA PRO A 26 3.02 15.65 16.06
C PRO A 26 4.00 14.88 16.95
N ASP A 27 4.32 13.65 16.56
CA ASP A 27 5.30 12.78 17.22
C ASP A 27 6.53 12.58 16.34
N PRO A 28 7.60 13.39 16.53
CA PRO A 28 8.83 13.27 15.75
C PRO A 28 9.56 11.92 15.94
N ALA A 29 9.40 11.29 17.10
CA ALA A 29 10.03 10.00 17.38
C ALA A 29 9.33 8.90 16.58
N LEU A 30 8.01 8.90 16.56
CA LEU A 30 7.22 7.99 15.72
C LEU A 30 7.53 8.19 14.23
N ARG A 31 7.62 9.44 13.77
CA ARG A 31 8.01 9.76 12.39
C ARG A 31 9.38 9.18 12.04
N ALA A 32 10.38 9.36 12.90
CA ALA A 32 11.73 8.82 12.69
C ALA A 32 11.73 7.29 12.69
N GLU A 33 10.97 6.66 13.57
CA GLU A 33 10.79 5.21 13.59
C GLU A 33 10.22 4.68 12.28
N LEU A 34 9.10 5.26 11.81
CA LEU A 34 8.45 4.87 10.56
C LEU A 34 9.36 5.09 9.35
N ALA A 35 10.11 6.19 9.30
CA ALA A 35 11.09 6.45 8.25
C ALA A 35 12.21 5.38 8.25
N GLY A 36 12.66 4.93 9.40
CA GLY A 36 13.60 3.82 9.54
C GLY A 36 13.04 2.49 9.03
N MET A 37 11.78 2.20 9.35
CA MET A 37 11.07 1.02 8.84
C MET A 37 10.96 1.06 7.30
N TYR A 38 10.61 2.19 6.73
CA TYR A 38 10.55 2.37 5.28
C TYR A 38 11.91 2.20 4.60
N ALA A 39 12.97 2.80 5.15
CA ALA A 39 14.31 2.67 4.61
C ALA A 39 14.78 1.21 4.58
N ALA A 40 14.55 0.46 5.66
CA ALA A 40 14.89 -0.96 5.73
C ALA A 40 14.07 -1.82 4.75
N ASP A 41 12.78 -1.52 4.60
CA ASP A 41 11.89 -2.15 3.62
C ASP A 41 12.38 -1.93 2.17
N GLN A 42 12.68 -0.69 1.81
CA GLN A 42 13.12 -0.34 0.47
C GLN A 42 14.53 -0.86 0.14
N GLU A 43 15.46 -0.86 1.09
CA GLU A 43 16.81 -1.38 0.87
C GLU A 43 16.79 -2.82 0.35
N VAL A 44 16.02 -3.68 0.99
CA VAL A 44 15.94 -5.09 0.60
C VAL A 44 15.29 -5.26 -0.77
N ARG A 45 14.20 -4.51 -1.03
CA ARG A 45 13.47 -4.57 -2.30
C ARG A 45 14.28 -4.04 -3.48
N LEU A 46 15.01 -2.94 -3.28
CA LEU A 46 15.92 -2.40 -4.30
C LEU A 46 17.06 -3.35 -4.63
N ARG A 47 17.60 -4.05 -3.64
CA ARG A 47 18.63 -5.09 -3.87
C ARG A 47 18.08 -6.27 -4.67
N ILE A 48 16.86 -6.73 -4.37
CA ILE A 48 16.21 -7.80 -5.13
C ILE A 48 15.97 -7.36 -6.59
N LEU A 49 15.50 -6.15 -6.77
CA LEU A 49 15.30 -5.59 -8.11
C LEU A 49 16.62 -5.46 -8.88
N ALA A 50 17.67 -4.96 -8.25
CA ALA A 50 19.01 -4.83 -8.84
C ALA A 50 19.65 -6.18 -9.18
N ALA A 51 19.36 -7.22 -8.42
CA ALA A 51 19.78 -8.58 -8.69
C ALA A 51 18.99 -9.27 -9.83
N GLY A 52 17.98 -8.58 -10.41
CA GLY A 52 17.13 -9.15 -11.44
C GLY A 52 16.23 -10.29 -10.94
N VAL A 53 16.07 -10.43 -9.63
CA VAL A 53 15.17 -11.44 -9.05
C VAL A 53 13.74 -10.97 -9.25
N PRO A 54 12.90 -11.72 -9.99
CA PRO A 54 11.52 -11.31 -10.21
C PRO A 54 10.76 -11.24 -8.89
N PRO A 55 10.03 -10.15 -8.62
CA PRO A 55 9.13 -10.08 -7.48
C PRO A 55 8.19 -11.29 -7.51
N ARG A 56 8.13 -12.09 -6.44
CA ARG A 56 7.24 -13.25 -6.27
C ARG A 56 7.67 -14.59 -6.92
N MET A 57 8.92 -14.82 -7.20
CA MET A 57 9.36 -16.21 -7.32
C MET A 57 9.37 -16.83 -5.91
N GLY A 58 8.69 -17.97 -5.76
CA GLY A 58 8.95 -18.83 -4.61
C GLY A 58 10.44 -19.19 -4.56
N THR A 59 10.94 -19.59 -3.41
CA THR A 59 12.38 -19.89 -3.19
C THR A 59 12.94 -21.06 -4.04
N ALA A 60 12.07 -21.79 -4.73
CA ALA A 60 12.48 -22.89 -5.60
C ALA A 60 13.25 -22.39 -6.82
N GLY A 61 14.52 -22.75 -6.91
CA GLY A 61 15.40 -22.40 -8.04
C GLY A 61 16.17 -21.10 -7.91
N LEU A 62 16.11 -20.41 -6.78
CA LEU A 62 16.93 -19.23 -6.49
C LEU A 62 18.35 -19.62 -6.11
N ALA A 63 19.32 -18.76 -6.45
CA ALA A 63 20.66 -18.87 -5.92
C ALA A 63 20.65 -18.75 -4.37
N PRO A 64 21.57 -19.41 -3.64
CA PRO A 64 21.61 -19.35 -2.17
C PRO A 64 21.62 -17.91 -1.62
N ALA A 65 22.31 -16.98 -2.31
CA ALA A 65 22.33 -15.56 -1.94
C ALA A 65 20.95 -14.91 -2.01
N ASP A 66 20.17 -15.23 -3.03
CA ASP A 66 18.82 -14.67 -3.22
C ASP A 66 17.85 -15.18 -2.17
N SER A 67 17.97 -16.45 -1.76
CA SER A 67 17.15 -17.01 -0.69
C SER A 67 17.39 -16.34 0.66
N VAL A 68 18.62 -15.94 0.96
CA VAL A 68 18.95 -15.17 2.17
C VAL A 68 18.32 -13.79 2.13
N PHE A 69 18.33 -13.11 0.98
CA PHE A 69 17.67 -11.81 0.83
C PHE A 69 16.17 -11.91 0.99
N LEU A 70 15.51 -12.92 0.41
CA LEU A 70 14.07 -13.12 0.57
C LEU A 70 13.70 -13.45 2.01
N ALA A 71 14.51 -14.26 2.71
CA ALA A 71 14.29 -14.55 4.12
C ALA A 71 14.43 -13.27 4.98
N LYS A 72 15.45 -12.43 4.71
CA LYS A 72 15.61 -11.14 5.38
C LYS A 72 14.42 -10.22 5.11
N MET A 73 13.96 -10.14 3.88
CA MET A 73 12.76 -9.35 3.52
C MET A 73 11.54 -9.82 4.32
N ALA A 74 11.26 -11.11 4.32
CA ALA A 74 10.12 -11.66 5.05
C ALA A 74 10.20 -11.39 6.56
N ALA A 75 11.40 -11.51 7.16
CA ALA A 75 11.62 -11.22 8.57
C ALA A 75 11.42 -9.72 8.88
N THR A 76 11.90 -8.84 8.01
CA THR A 76 11.71 -7.39 8.12
C THR A 76 10.23 -7.02 8.01
N ASP A 77 9.53 -7.54 7.01
CA ASP A 77 8.10 -7.31 6.82
C ASP A 77 7.28 -7.78 8.03
N ALA A 78 7.61 -8.95 8.59
CA ALA A 78 6.95 -9.48 9.79
C ALA A 78 7.17 -8.58 11.02
N ALA A 79 8.42 -8.16 11.27
CA ALA A 79 8.76 -7.28 12.40
C ALA A 79 8.06 -5.93 12.29
N HIS A 80 8.10 -5.31 11.10
CA HIS A 80 7.42 -4.03 10.84
C HIS A 80 5.90 -4.15 11.00
N THR A 81 5.31 -5.24 10.52
CA THR A 81 3.88 -5.52 10.68
C THR A 81 3.46 -5.55 12.14
N VAL A 82 4.16 -6.34 12.97
CA VAL A 82 3.88 -6.43 14.41
C VAL A 82 3.99 -5.04 15.06
N ARG A 83 5.02 -4.28 14.71
CA ARG A 83 5.22 -2.93 15.27
C ARG A 83 4.12 -1.97 14.84
N LEU A 84 3.73 -1.98 13.57
CA LEU A 84 2.63 -1.13 13.08
C LEU A 84 1.29 -1.48 13.73
N GLN A 85 0.98 -2.76 13.92
CA GLN A 85 -0.21 -3.18 14.65
C GLN A 85 -0.22 -2.66 16.09
N GLN A 86 0.93 -2.64 16.78
CA GLN A 86 1.05 -2.04 18.12
C GLN A 86 0.79 -0.53 18.07
N ILE A 87 1.39 0.19 17.12
CA ILE A 87 1.15 1.62 16.93
C ILE A 87 -0.34 1.87 16.67
N ALA A 88 -0.94 1.18 15.71
CA ALA A 88 -2.34 1.34 15.36
C ALA A 88 -3.29 1.06 16.54
N LYS A 89 -2.96 0.08 17.38
CA LYS A 89 -3.72 -0.24 18.59
C LYS A 89 -3.61 0.83 19.68
N THR A 90 -2.47 1.51 19.79
CA THR A 90 -2.18 2.47 20.87
C THR A 90 -2.58 3.89 20.49
N CYS A 91 -2.27 4.31 19.26
CA CYS A 91 -2.40 5.69 18.79
C CYS A 91 -3.34 5.85 17.59
N GLY A 92 -3.95 4.77 17.11
CA GLY A 92 -4.65 4.77 15.82
C GLY A 92 -3.68 4.74 14.64
N TRP A 93 -4.20 5.04 13.44
CA TRP A 93 -3.36 5.11 12.25
C TRP A 93 -2.35 6.26 12.34
N PRO A 94 -1.07 6.06 11.96
CA PRO A 94 -0.08 7.13 11.89
C PRO A 94 -0.41 8.09 10.75
N SER A 95 -1.31 9.03 11.01
CA SER A 95 -1.72 10.04 10.03
C SER A 95 -0.59 11.04 9.73
N ALA A 96 -0.73 11.82 8.65
CA ALA A 96 0.20 12.89 8.33
C ALA A 96 0.28 13.96 9.43
N ALA A 97 -0.80 14.19 10.17
CA ALA A 97 -0.80 15.10 11.31
C ALA A 97 0.04 14.58 12.48
N LEU A 98 0.05 13.25 12.70
CA LEU A 98 0.80 12.62 13.80
C LEU A 98 2.27 12.36 13.42
N ALA A 99 2.52 11.76 12.26
CA ALA A 99 3.83 11.24 11.88
C ALA A 99 4.46 11.92 10.66
N GLY A 100 3.86 13.00 10.15
CA GLY A 100 4.24 13.60 8.87
C GLY A 100 3.76 12.77 7.67
N ALA A 101 3.74 13.36 6.48
CA ALA A 101 3.30 12.68 5.26
C ALA A 101 4.17 11.45 4.95
N ASP A 102 5.46 11.55 5.11
CA ASP A 102 6.44 10.47 4.92
C ASP A 102 6.26 9.32 5.93
N GLY A 103 5.90 9.61 7.19
CA GLY A 103 5.56 8.59 8.18
C GLY A 103 4.24 7.88 7.86
N ALA A 104 3.22 8.61 7.39
CA ALA A 104 1.96 8.04 6.96
C ALA A 104 2.13 7.12 5.73
N ASP A 105 2.95 7.54 4.75
CA ASP A 105 3.31 6.71 3.60
C ASP A 105 4.07 5.45 4.02
N ALA A 106 5.03 5.58 4.95
CA ALA A 106 5.78 4.46 5.49
C ALA A 106 4.85 3.42 6.14
N ALA A 107 3.90 3.86 6.96
CA ALA A 107 2.89 2.98 7.57
C ALA A 107 2.05 2.25 6.51
N PHE A 108 1.64 2.94 5.44
CA PHE A 108 0.94 2.32 4.34
C PHE A 108 1.78 1.22 3.67
N PHE A 109 3.07 1.46 3.38
CA PHE A 109 3.94 0.46 2.76
C PHE A 109 4.12 -0.79 3.64
N VAL A 110 4.15 -0.64 4.96
CA VAL A 110 4.19 -1.79 5.87
C VAL A 110 2.94 -2.68 5.70
N VAL A 111 1.74 -2.10 5.65
CA VAL A 111 0.51 -2.89 5.39
C VAL A 111 0.52 -3.47 3.98
N GLN A 112 0.92 -2.69 2.99
CA GLN A 112 0.98 -3.12 1.59
C GLN A 112 1.89 -4.33 1.39
N HIS A 113 2.91 -4.50 2.21
CA HIS A 113 3.87 -5.61 2.15
C HIS A 113 3.60 -6.72 3.17
N ALA A 114 2.64 -6.54 4.07
CA ALA A 114 2.25 -7.54 5.06
C ALA A 114 1.67 -8.81 4.41
N VAL A 115 1.58 -9.87 5.19
CA VAL A 115 0.90 -11.10 4.75
C VAL A 115 -0.60 -10.87 4.55
N PRO A 116 -1.28 -11.66 3.70
CA PRO A 116 -2.69 -11.45 3.36
C PRO A 116 -3.63 -11.29 4.56
N ALA A 117 -3.46 -12.09 5.59
CA ALA A 117 -4.29 -12.02 6.80
C ALA A 117 -4.22 -10.65 7.50
N VAL A 118 -3.03 -10.03 7.54
CA VAL A 118 -2.84 -8.70 8.12
C VAL A 118 -3.41 -7.61 7.22
N GLN A 119 -3.26 -7.75 5.90
CA GLN A 119 -3.88 -6.82 4.94
C GLN A 119 -5.39 -6.79 5.09
N GLU A 120 -6.02 -7.96 5.27
CA GLU A 120 -7.45 -8.07 5.53
C GLU A 120 -7.86 -7.47 6.88
N GLU A 121 -7.10 -7.74 7.94
CA GLU A 121 -7.32 -7.19 9.27
C GLU A 121 -7.24 -5.65 9.28
N MET A 122 -6.26 -5.10 8.57
CA MET A 122 -6.00 -3.66 8.55
C MET A 122 -6.87 -2.89 7.55
N LEU A 123 -7.47 -3.55 6.57
CA LEU A 123 -8.26 -2.89 5.52
C LEU A 123 -9.38 -1.98 6.05
N PRO A 124 -10.20 -2.37 7.05
CA PRO A 124 -11.24 -1.49 7.57
C PRO A 124 -10.67 -0.19 8.18
N LEU A 125 -9.51 -0.26 8.85
CA LEU A 125 -8.83 0.91 9.40
C LEU A 125 -8.31 1.80 8.27
N VAL A 126 -7.64 1.23 7.29
CA VAL A 126 -7.11 1.96 6.12
C VAL A 126 -8.24 2.63 5.33
N GLU A 127 -9.37 1.95 5.18
CA GLU A 127 -10.56 2.52 4.53
C GLU A 127 -11.13 3.72 5.32
N ALA A 128 -11.21 3.63 6.64
CA ALA A 128 -11.65 4.74 7.47
C ALA A 128 -10.72 5.95 7.36
N VAL A 129 -9.41 5.71 7.37
CA VAL A 129 -8.38 6.75 7.20
C VAL A 129 -8.48 7.41 5.81
N TYR A 130 -8.70 6.62 4.77
CA TYR A 130 -8.94 7.15 3.41
C TYR A 130 -10.20 8.02 3.35
N ARG A 131 -11.31 7.56 3.93
CA ARG A 131 -12.58 8.33 3.97
C ARG A 131 -12.45 9.65 4.72
N ASN A 132 -11.57 9.72 5.71
CA ASN A 132 -11.27 10.94 6.45
C ASN A 132 -10.30 11.88 5.70
N GLY A 133 -9.76 11.47 4.56
CA GLY A 133 -8.80 12.26 3.77
C GLY A 133 -7.35 12.18 4.27
N ASP A 134 -7.05 11.30 5.22
CA ASP A 134 -5.72 11.11 5.82
C ASP A 134 -4.85 10.09 5.09
N LEU A 135 -5.37 9.45 4.03
CA LEU A 135 -4.63 8.54 3.16
C LEU A 135 -4.91 8.87 1.69
N PRO A 136 -3.88 8.93 0.82
CA PRO A 136 -4.09 9.11 -0.62
C PRO A 136 -4.95 8.00 -1.25
N GLY A 137 -5.87 8.38 -2.14
CA GLY A 137 -6.74 7.43 -2.84
C GLY A 137 -6.00 6.34 -3.62
N PRO A 138 -4.88 6.63 -4.32
CA PRO A 138 -4.07 5.58 -4.95
C PRO A 138 -3.58 4.51 -3.97
N SER A 139 -3.21 4.89 -2.76
CA SER A 139 -2.77 3.96 -1.71
C SER A 139 -3.91 3.04 -1.26
N TYR A 140 -5.09 3.62 -1.01
CA TYR A 140 -6.29 2.83 -0.72
C TYR A 140 -6.62 1.84 -1.84
N ALA A 141 -6.63 2.32 -3.09
CA ALA A 141 -6.90 1.48 -4.26
C ALA A 141 -5.91 0.32 -4.42
N LEU A 142 -4.62 0.56 -4.13
CA LEU A 142 -3.59 -0.46 -4.14
C LEU A 142 -3.84 -1.56 -3.11
N LEU A 143 -4.27 -1.20 -1.89
CA LEU A 143 -4.49 -2.18 -0.83
C LEU A 143 -5.76 -2.99 -1.07
N ILE A 144 -6.89 -2.35 -1.40
CA ILE A 144 -8.14 -3.08 -1.62
C ILE A 144 -8.03 -4.06 -2.79
N ASP A 145 -7.42 -3.65 -3.91
CA ASP A 145 -7.20 -4.56 -5.03
C ASP A 145 -6.27 -5.73 -4.66
N ARG A 146 -5.27 -5.49 -3.81
CA ARG A 146 -4.39 -6.55 -3.32
C ARG A 146 -5.15 -7.56 -2.46
N VAL A 147 -6.00 -7.09 -1.56
CA VAL A 147 -6.86 -7.96 -0.74
C VAL A 147 -7.80 -8.78 -1.62
N LEU A 148 -8.44 -8.15 -2.61
CA LEU A 148 -9.31 -8.85 -3.56
C LEU A 148 -8.55 -9.92 -4.35
N VAL A 149 -7.36 -9.60 -4.88
CA VAL A 149 -6.52 -10.58 -5.58
C VAL A 149 -6.12 -11.74 -4.66
N ASN A 150 -5.80 -11.50 -3.41
CA ASN A 150 -5.48 -12.54 -2.44
C ASN A 150 -6.67 -13.46 -2.15
N ARG A 151 -7.91 -12.96 -2.23
CA ARG A 151 -9.15 -13.72 -2.11
C ARG A 151 -9.56 -14.44 -3.41
N GLY A 152 -8.85 -14.20 -4.51
CA GLY A 152 -9.22 -14.70 -5.83
C GLY A 152 -10.38 -13.93 -6.48
N GLU A 153 -10.68 -12.76 -5.97
CA GLU A 153 -11.75 -11.86 -6.45
C GLU A 153 -11.24 -10.88 -7.50
N PRO A 154 -12.11 -10.39 -8.40
CA PRO A 154 -11.73 -9.35 -9.35
C PRO A 154 -11.40 -8.01 -8.65
N GLN A 155 -10.38 -7.34 -9.15
CA GLN A 155 -9.98 -6.00 -8.70
C GLN A 155 -11.06 -4.95 -9.05
N VAL A 156 -11.18 -3.93 -8.21
CA VAL A 156 -12.06 -2.78 -8.46
C VAL A 156 -11.39 -1.76 -9.37
N TYR A 157 -10.09 -1.53 -9.18
CA TYR A 157 -9.33 -0.47 -9.86
C TYR A 157 -8.30 -0.99 -10.86
N GLY A 158 -7.91 -2.26 -10.80
CA GLY A 158 -6.88 -2.83 -11.68
C GLY A 158 -5.48 -2.30 -11.37
N THR A 159 -5.10 -2.25 -10.09
CA THR A 159 -3.78 -1.77 -9.65
C THR A 159 -2.74 -2.88 -9.54
N GLN A 160 -3.17 -4.15 -9.39
CA GLN A 160 -2.28 -5.29 -9.23
C GLN A 160 -1.93 -5.88 -10.60
N ALA A 161 -0.76 -5.50 -11.10
CA ALA A 161 -0.23 -6.02 -12.35
C ALA A 161 0.06 -7.52 -12.26
N THR A 162 -0.08 -8.21 -13.38
CA THR A 162 0.43 -9.56 -13.53
C THR A 162 1.97 -9.53 -13.53
N ARG A 163 2.57 -10.67 -13.21
CA ARG A 163 4.04 -10.80 -13.23
C ARG A 163 4.56 -10.56 -14.65
N VAL A 164 5.76 -9.97 -14.76
CA VAL A 164 6.41 -9.67 -16.05
C VAL A 164 6.58 -10.92 -16.91
N ASP A 165 6.86 -12.09 -16.31
CA ASP A 165 6.98 -13.37 -16.99
C ASP A 165 5.65 -13.92 -17.56
N ARG A 166 4.52 -13.29 -17.22
CA ARG A 166 3.18 -13.58 -17.76
C ARG A 166 2.70 -12.53 -18.77
N TRP A 167 3.55 -11.57 -19.12
CA TRP A 167 3.22 -10.58 -20.11
C TRP A 167 3.24 -11.21 -21.52
N VAL A 168 2.17 -10.98 -22.27
CA VAL A 168 2.06 -11.48 -23.65
C VAL A 168 2.71 -10.48 -24.58
N ASN A 169 3.71 -10.91 -25.34
CA ASN A 169 4.47 -10.06 -26.27
C ASN A 169 5.12 -8.84 -25.60
N GLY A 170 5.48 -8.94 -24.32
CA GLY A 170 6.05 -7.82 -23.55
C GLY A 170 5.03 -6.75 -23.16
N GLU A 171 3.74 -7.02 -23.33
CA GLU A 171 2.68 -6.10 -22.94
C GLU A 171 2.22 -6.37 -21.51
N PRO A 172 2.26 -5.34 -20.62
CA PRO A 172 1.80 -5.47 -19.26
C PRO A 172 0.29 -5.70 -19.21
N SER A 173 -0.12 -6.46 -18.23
CA SER A 173 -1.53 -6.68 -17.93
C SER A 173 -1.78 -6.62 -16.42
N VAL A 174 -3.01 -6.37 -16.04
CA VAL A 174 -3.49 -6.52 -14.66
C VAL A 174 -4.26 -7.84 -14.53
N GLY A 175 -4.33 -8.35 -13.31
CA GLY A 175 -5.15 -9.53 -13.00
C GLY A 175 -6.64 -9.30 -13.30
N PRO A 176 -7.50 -10.27 -13.01
CA PRO A 176 -8.94 -10.12 -13.17
C PRO A 176 -9.42 -8.82 -12.53
N THR A 177 -10.16 -8.01 -13.30
CA THR A 177 -10.59 -6.66 -12.91
C THR A 177 -12.02 -6.46 -13.39
N ILE A 178 -12.84 -5.75 -12.62
CA ILE A 178 -14.18 -5.34 -13.04
C ILE A 178 -14.03 -4.30 -14.16
N ARG A 179 -14.13 -4.77 -15.41
CA ARG A 179 -13.96 -3.95 -16.62
C ARG A 179 -15.33 -3.61 -17.19
N ASP A 180 -15.94 -2.58 -16.66
CA ASP A 180 -17.16 -1.96 -17.18
C ASP A 180 -16.86 -0.54 -17.68
N ALA A 181 -17.88 0.13 -18.22
CA ALA A 181 -17.76 1.50 -18.74
C ALA A 181 -17.36 2.53 -17.65
N THR A 182 -17.40 2.18 -16.38
CA THR A 182 -17.11 3.09 -15.25
C THR A 182 -15.72 2.89 -14.65
N LEU A 183 -14.91 1.94 -15.14
CA LEU A 183 -13.59 1.63 -14.56
C LEU A 183 -12.69 2.87 -14.48
N ASP A 184 -12.55 3.61 -15.57
CA ASP A 184 -11.67 4.79 -15.57
C ASP A 184 -12.25 5.95 -14.76
N ALA A 185 -13.58 6.05 -14.62
CA ALA A 185 -14.22 6.99 -13.71
C ALA A 185 -13.90 6.63 -12.25
N ARG A 186 -14.06 5.36 -11.85
CA ARG A 186 -13.66 4.89 -10.51
C ARG A 186 -12.19 5.15 -10.22
N ARG A 187 -11.33 4.93 -11.22
CA ARG A 187 -9.89 5.21 -11.09
C ARG A 187 -9.63 6.70 -10.85
N ALA A 188 -10.32 7.58 -11.58
CA ALA A 188 -10.19 9.02 -11.41
C ALA A 188 -10.65 9.50 -10.02
N GLU A 189 -11.72 8.91 -9.46
CA GLU A 189 -12.23 9.22 -8.11
C GLU A 189 -11.18 9.00 -7.01
N VAL A 190 -10.30 8.03 -7.19
CA VAL A 190 -9.18 7.76 -6.27
C VAL A 190 -7.85 8.34 -6.75
N GLY A 191 -7.84 9.23 -7.75
CA GLY A 191 -6.65 9.90 -8.25
C GLY A 191 -5.72 9.00 -9.09
N LEU A 192 -6.21 7.89 -9.63
CA LEU A 192 -5.47 7.02 -10.53
C LEU A 192 -5.67 7.45 -12.00
N PRO A 193 -4.63 7.35 -12.85
CA PRO A 193 -4.78 7.57 -14.28
C PRO A 193 -5.65 6.48 -14.92
N PRO A 194 -6.22 6.69 -16.13
CA PRO A 194 -6.88 5.64 -16.89
C PRO A 194 -6.03 4.37 -17.00
N LEU A 195 -6.69 3.20 -17.08
CA LEU A 195 -5.99 1.92 -17.03
C LEU A 195 -4.94 1.75 -18.13
N ASP A 196 -5.23 2.21 -19.34
CA ASP A 196 -4.30 2.15 -20.47
C ASP A 196 -3.05 3.02 -20.25
N VAL A 197 -3.20 4.18 -19.60
CA VAL A 197 -2.07 5.04 -19.19
C VAL A 197 -1.22 4.32 -18.16
N TYR A 198 -1.85 3.72 -17.15
CA TYR A 198 -1.15 2.96 -16.12
C TYR A 198 -0.35 1.79 -16.71
N LEU A 199 -0.93 1.03 -17.63
CA LEU A 199 -0.23 -0.06 -18.32
C LEU A 199 0.98 0.43 -19.12
N ARG A 200 0.87 1.57 -19.82
CA ARG A 200 2.03 2.19 -20.49
C ARG A 200 3.14 2.58 -19.51
N MET A 201 2.79 3.14 -18.35
CA MET A 201 3.76 3.46 -17.29
C MET A 201 4.46 2.20 -16.78
N LEU A 202 3.74 1.13 -16.52
CA LEU A 202 4.32 -0.15 -16.13
C LEU A 202 5.31 -0.67 -17.19
N LYS A 203 4.93 -0.60 -18.47
CA LYS A 203 5.82 -1.00 -19.55
C LYS A 203 7.13 -0.22 -19.54
N GLN A 204 7.08 1.10 -19.34
CA GLN A 204 8.27 1.94 -19.27
C GLN A 204 9.17 1.57 -18.08
N VAL A 205 8.58 1.36 -16.89
CA VAL A 205 9.32 1.02 -15.67
C VAL A 205 10.05 -0.32 -15.80
N TYR A 206 9.41 -1.33 -16.37
CA TYR A 206 9.97 -2.68 -16.45
C TYR A 206 10.73 -2.97 -17.75
N ALA A 207 10.53 -2.18 -18.81
CA ALA A 207 11.32 -2.27 -20.05
C ALA A 207 12.64 -1.48 -19.96
N ALA A 208 12.76 -0.54 -19.01
CA ALA A 208 14.04 0.13 -18.80
C ALA A 208 15.08 -0.94 -18.35
N PRO A 209 16.22 -1.07 -19.05
CA PRO A 209 17.29 -1.91 -18.55
C PRO A 209 17.61 -1.42 -17.13
N ALA A 210 17.76 -2.35 -16.18
CA ALA A 210 18.18 -2.02 -14.83
C ALA A 210 19.37 -1.05 -14.99
N ALA A 211 19.22 0.18 -14.48
CA ALA A 211 20.22 1.20 -14.71
C ALA A 211 21.55 0.64 -14.26
N SER A 212 22.33 0.18 -15.23
CA SER A 212 23.70 -0.23 -15.04
C SER A 212 24.35 0.98 -14.40
N GLY A 213 24.86 0.82 -13.16
CA GLY A 213 25.39 1.89 -12.34
C GLY A 213 26.46 2.66 -13.09
N GLN A 214 26.05 3.60 -13.87
CA GLN A 214 26.89 4.47 -14.64
C GLN A 214 26.69 5.90 -14.18
N GLN A 215 27.71 6.30 -13.40
CA GLN A 215 28.29 7.63 -13.49
C GLN A 215 27.38 8.79 -13.11
N MET A 216 27.16 8.93 -11.79
CA MET A 216 27.05 10.32 -11.30
C MET A 216 28.41 11.00 -11.50
N CYS A 217 28.40 12.00 -12.37
CA CYS A 217 29.33 13.09 -12.60
C CYS A 217 30.69 13.01 -11.88
N ARG A 218 31.72 12.57 -12.59
CA ARG A 218 33.06 13.09 -12.38
C ARG A 218 33.13 14.49 -13.01
N THR A 219 32.77 15.51 -12.28
CA THR A 219 33.21 16.87 -12.58
C THR A 219 34.73 16.91 -12.39
N ARG A 220 35.44 16.90 -13.48
CA ARG A 220 36.84 17.21 -13.53
C ARG A 220 37.01 18.68 -13.15
N VAL A 221 37.53 18.94 -11.95
CA VAL A 221 38.02 20.26 -11.57
C VAL A 221 39.29 20.49 -12.40
N PRO A 222 39.39 21.58 -13.20
CA PRO A 222 40.64 21.95 -13.86
C PRO A 222 41.63 22.39 -12.79
N ARG A 223 42.80 21.76 -12.77
CA ARG A 223 43.93 22.28 -11.99
C ARG A 223 44.53 23.44 -12.79
N SER A 224 44.50 24.61 -12.21
CA SER A 224 45.33 25.79 -12.56
C SER A 224 46.74 25.56 -12.11
#